data_d8399d1b02f3c921acc36e8fbec37117
#
_entry.id   d8399d1b02f3c921acc36e8fbec37117
#
_cell.length_a   1.000
_cell.length_b   1.000
_cell.length_c   1.000
_cell.angle_alpha   90.00
_cell.angle_beta   90.00
_cell.angle_gamma   90.00
#
_symmetry.space_group_name_H-M   'P 1'
#
loop_
_entity.id
_entity.type
_entity.pdbx_description
1 polymer ?
#
loop_
_entity_poly.entity_id
_entity_poly.type
_entity_poly.pdbx_seq_one_letter_code
_entity_poly.pdbx_strand_id
1 'polypeptide(L)'
;MAVTAKMVKELRDMTGAGMMDCKKALVEADGDMDRAVEVLREKGLSKAAKKAGRIAAMGLVRTACSEDGKTAAVVEVNSETDFVAKNDEFIGFVERLAKLALEAESNDMDAFKAMAFDGSTVGEALTALIAKIGENMSVRRIDKASGEVLATYIHGGGNIGVIVAANGADNDANREALKNVAMQVAAMNPQYVSRDEISEEELASLSKITLESALNDPFSLPKPILNGLLEKVGEVWDKADIDILAEKRADKSFNFNYLPNFLSDEAKTRLAGLAIAAKMEISENKIFKGLVDGRIKKQLKEICLLDQPYVRAEDGKQTVAEYLKSVDKDLSLVKVVRFEVGEGIEKKEEDFAAEVAAQMEAANK
;
A
#
# COMPACT_ATOMS: atom_id res chain seq x y z
N MET A 1 35.61 39.76 6.73
CA MET A 1 35.95 39.52 8.15
C MET A 1 36.52 38.10 8.32
N ALA A 2 37.47 37.93 9.29
CA ALA A 2 37.95 36.55 9.53
C ALA A 2 36.85 35.70 10.19
N VAL A 3 36.51 34.56 9.56
CA VAL A 3 35.52 33.63 10.09
C VAL A 3 36.04 32.95 11.36
N THR A 4 35.35 33.13 12.47
CA THR A 4 35.72 32.58 13.78
C THR A 4 34.99 31.27 14.09
N ALA A 5 35.56 30.43 14.95
CA ALA A 5 34.92 29.20 15.42
C ALA A 5 33.58 29.48 16.14
N LYS A 6 33.43 30.65 16.78
CA LYS A 6 32.18 31.09 17.42
C LYS A 6 31.09 31.34 16.40
N MET A 7 31.37 32.03 15.31
CA MET A 7 30.42 32.27 14.22
C MET A 7 29.98 30.96 13.55
N VAL A 8 30.91 30.02 13.34
CA VAL A 8 30.59 28.71 12.79
C VAL A 8 29.66 27.94 13.71
N LYS A 9 29.89 27.99 15.03
CA LYS A 9 28.99 27.32 16.00
C LYS A 9 27.62 27.99 16.01
N GLU A 10 27.57 29.33 16.03
CA GLU A 10 26.32 30.08 16.03
C GLU A 10 25.47 29.79 14.78
N LEU A 11 26.09 29.83 13.61
CA LEU A 11 25.40 29.46 12.35
C LEU A 11 24.92 28.03 12.36
N ARG A 12 25.69 27.09 12.93
CA ARG A 12 25.28 25.70 13.10
C ARG A 12 24.09 25.55 14.05
N ASP A 13 24.12 26.24 15.18
CA ASP A 13 23.05 26.19 16.17
C ASP A 13 21.74 26.79 15.60
N MET A 14 21.84 27.80 14.72
CA MET A 14 20.70 28.40 14.02
C MET A 14 20.13 27.52 12.89
N THR A 15 21.00 26.86 12.14
CA THR A 15 20.59 26.19 10.87
C THR A 15 20.58 24.66 10.93
N GLY A 16 21.19 24.09 11.97
CA GLY A 16 21.40 22.64 12.07
C GLY A 16 22.35 22.04 11.01
N ALA A 17 22.95 22.86 10.15
CA ALA A 17 23.84 22.41 9.08
C ALA A 17 25.19 21.88 9.63
N GLY A 18 25.88 21.08 8.81
CA GLY A 18 27.19 20.53 9.19
C GLY A 18 28.25 21.64 9.44
N MET A 19 29.12 21.45 10.44
CA MET A 19 30.13 22.42 10.84
C MET A 19 30.99 22.91 9.66
N MET A 20 31.39 22.01 8.77
CA MET A 20 32.21 22.38 7.60
C MET A 20 31.42 23.13 6.54
N ASP A 21 30.12 22.85 6.40
CA ASP A 21 29.25 23.59 5.49
C ASP A 21 29.00 24.99 6.02
N CYS A 22 28.76 25.15 7.33
CA CYS A 22 28.67 26.47 7.98
C CYS A 22 29.93 27.26 7.79
N LYS A 23 31.13 26.68 8.00
CA LYS A 23 32.39 27.34 7.77
C LYS A 23 32.56 27.84 6.33
N LYS A 24 32.25 26.97 5.34
CA LYS A 24 32.33 27.31 3.92
C LYS A 24 31.33 28.41 3.55
N ALA A 25 30.12 28.36 4.08
CA ALA A 25 29.10 29.38 3.84
C ALA A 25 29.51 30.75 4.41
N LEU A 26 30.04 30.77 5.64
CA LEU A 26 30.55 31.99 6.23
C LEU A 26 31.74 32.60 5.47
N VAL A 27 32.65 31.75 4.96
CA VAL A 27 33.77 32.24 4.13
C VAL A 27 33.24 32.85 2.82
N GLU A 28 32.26 32.22 2.17
CA GLU A 28 31.66 32.72 0.94
C GLU A 28 30.82 33.99 1.16
N ALA A 29 30.26 34.13 2.36
CA ALA A 29 29.49 35.30 2.78
C ALA A 29 30.35 36.39 3.45
N ASP A 30 31.69 36.32 3.39
CA ASP A 30 32.62 37.27 4.03
C ASP A 30 32.33 37.49 5.52
N GLY A 31 31.78 36.49 6.21
CA GLY A 31 31.42 36.53 7.62
C GLY A 31 30.06 37.16 7.94
N ASP A 32 29.25 37.44 6.92
CA ASP A 32 27.87 37.88 7.09
C ASP A 32 26.99 36.65 7.42
N MET A 33 26.29 36.66 8.56
CA MET A 33 25.49 35.55 9.07
C MET A 33 24.24 35.33 8.21
N ASP A 34 23.54 36.42 7.85
CA ASP A 34 22.29 36.29 7.08
C ASP A 34 22.58 35.79 5.67
N ARG A 35 23.61 36.30 5.03
CA ARG A 35 24.07 35.84 3.74
C ARG A 35 24.59 34.38 3.80
N ALA A 36 25.22 33.98 4.89
CA ALA A 36 25.68 32.62 5.09
C ALA A 36 24.50 31.63 5.22
N VAL A 37 23.38 32.04 5.84
CA VAL A 37 22.12 31.27 5.87
C VAL A 37 21.57 31.08 4.46
N GLU A 38 21.54 32.15 3.63
CA GLU A 38 21.10 32.04 2.22
C GLU A 38 22.00 31.10 1.42
N VAL A 39 23.31 31.19 1.55
CA VAL A 39 24.27 30.27 0.89
C VAL A 39 24.04 28.82 1.30
N LEU A 40 23.78 28.58 2.59
CA LEU A 40 23.44 27.20 3.05
C LEU A 40 22.14 26.70 2.44
N ARG A 41 21.14 27.57 2.30
CA ARG A 41 19.84 27.23 1.67
C ARG A 41 20.03 26.91 0.18
N GLU A 42 20.74 27.73 -0.58
CA GLU A 42 21.06 27.49 -2.00
C GLU A 42 21.81 26.16 -2.21
N LYS A 43 22.80 25.88 -1.35
CA LYS A 43 23.55 24.61 -1.38
C LYS A 43 22.70 23.42 -0.96
N GLY A 44 21.78 23.61 -0.01
CA GLY A 44 20.80 22.60 0.39
C GLY A 44 19.88 22.21 -0.76
N LEU A 45 19.33 23.18 -1.49
CA LEU A 45 18.54 22.98 -2.68
C LEU A 45 19.31 22.18 -3.76
N SER A 46 20.58 22.54 -4.01
CA SER A 46 21.43 21.81 -4.98
C SER A 46 21.69 20.36 -4.55
N LYS A 47 21.93 20.11 -3.25
CA LYS A 47 22.11 18.75 -2.72
C LYS A 47 20.84 17.91 -2.84
N ALA A 48 19.69 18.47 -2.51
CA ALA A 48 18.39 17.82 -2.60
C ALA A 48 18.05 17.48 -4.06
N ALA A 49 18.24 18.45 -4.99
CA ALA A 49 17.99 18.23 -6.42
C ALA A 49 18.81 17.07 -7.01
N LYS A 50 20.08 16.92 -6.60
CA LYS A 50 20.95 15.80 -7.05
C LYS A 50 20.46 14.44 -6.56
N LYS A 51 19.62 14.40 -5.55
CA LYS A 51 19.11 13.15 -4.94
C LYS A 51 17.68 12.83 -5.35
N ALA A 52 16.93 13.80 -5.88
CA ALA A 52 15.51 13.68 -6.19
C ALA A 52 15.16 12.49 -7.11
N GLY A 53 16.11 12.03 -7.94
CA GLY A 53 15.92 10.86 -8.79
C GLY A 53 16.19 9.50 -8.13
N ARG A 54 16.58 9.47 -6.83
CA ARG A 54 16.82 8.22 -6.13
C ARG A 54 15.51 7.65 -5.58
N ILE A 55 15.37 6.32 -5.62
CA ILE A 55 14.18 5.65 -5.12
C ILE A 55 14.15 5.77 -3.58
N ALA A 56 13.05 6.30 -3.06
CA ALA A 56 12.77 6.43 -1.63
C ALA A 56 11.51 5.61 -1.31
N ALA A 57 11.68 4.31 -1.05
CA ALA A 57 10.59 3.37 -0.82
C ALA A 57 10.44 2.95 0.66
N MET A 58 11.39 3.37 1.52
CA MET A 58 11.31 3.25 2.98
C MET A 58 10.70 4.53 3.57
N GLY A 59 10.60 4.64 4.88
CA GLY A 59 10.11 5.84 5.54
C GLY A 59 9.15 5.56 6.69
N LEU A 60 8.27 6.51 6.97
CA LEU A 60 7.28 6.41 8.05
C LEU A 60 5.92 6.93 7.64
N VAL A 61 4.88 6.28 8.20
CA VAL A 61 3.54 6.82 8.31
C VAL A 61 3.30 7.24 9.76
N ARG A 62 2.69 8.42 9.95
CA ARG A 62 2.24 8.92 11.25
C ARG A 62 0.83 9.47 11.15
N THR A 63 0.10 9.36 12.27
CA THR A 63 -1.24 9.93 12.42
C THR A 63 -1.25 10.95 13.53
N ALA A 64 -2.14 11.92 13.43
CA ALA A 64 -2.46 12.86 14.50
C ALA A 64 -3.98 12.99 14.61
N CYS A 65 -4.46 13.26 15.83
CA CYS A 65 -5.88 13.54 16.10
C CYS A 65 -6.03 14.99 16.56
N SER A 66 -7.13 15.62 16.19
CA SER A 66 -7.56 16.90 16.71
C SER A 66 -7.86 16.82 18.22
N GLU A 67 -7.83 17.95 18.91
CA GLU A 67 -8.08 18.01 20.36
C GLU A 67 -9.48 17.54 20.75
N ASP A 68 -10.46 17.77 19.90
CA ASP A 68 -11.84 17.31 20.09
C ASP A 68 -12.05 15.82 19.76
N GLY A 69 -11.00 15.15 19.24
CA GLY A 69 -11.05 13.74 18.88
C GLY A 69 -11.93 13.39 17.68
N LYS A 70 -12.38 14.39 16.87
CA LYS A 70 -13.35 14.18 15.77
C LYS A 70 -12.70 14.20 14.40
N THR A 71 -11.45 14.61 14.29
CA THR A 71 -10.69 14.61 13.04
C THR A 71 -9.33 13.95 13.28
N ALA A 72 -8.92 13.11 12.36
CA ALA A 72 -7.57 12.58 12.33
C ALA A 72 -6.94 12.79 10.96
N ALA A 73 -5.63 13.02 10.95
CA ALA A 73 -4.82 13.11 9.75
C ALA A 73 -3.75 12.02 9.73
N VAL A 74 -3.36 11.61 8.54
CA VAL A 74 -2.26 10.68 8.29
C VAL A 74 -1.32 11.26 7.26
N VAL A 75 -0.02 11.08 7.45
CA VAL A 75 1.03 11.49 6.53
C VAL A 75 1.97 10.33 6.26
N GLU A 76 2.39 10.18 5.00
CA GLU A 76 3.49 9.31 4.60
C GLU A 76 4.67 10.15 4.15
N VAL A 77 5.84 9.91 4.76
CA VAL A 77 7.11 10.49 4.36
C VAL A 77 8.09 9.37 4.05
N ASN A 78 8.60 9.38 2.82
CA ASN A 78 9.52 8.34 2.34
C ASN A 78 10.98 8.78 2.51
N SER A 79 11.88 7.78 2.64
CA SER A 79 13.34 7.87 2.67
C SER A 79 13.97 6.75 1.85
N GLU A 80 15.27 6.83 1.56
CA GLU A 80 15.98 5.78 0.81
C GLU A 80 16.15 4.53 1.67
N THR A 81 16.46 4.68 2.97
CA THR A 81 16.77 3.55 3.88
C THR A 81 15.89 3.51 5.12
N ASP A 82 15.83 2.34 5.74
CA ASP A 82 15.16 2.13 7.03
C ASP A 82 15.97 2.73 8.21
N PHE A 83 17.25 3.03 8.03
CA PHE A 83 18.06 3.74 9.03
C PHE A 83 17.55 5.16 9.25
N VAL A 84 17.19 5.86 8.17
CA VAL A 84 16.57 7.19 8.27
C VAL A 84 15.22 7.12 8.95
N ALA A 85 14.42 6.09 8.65
CA ALA A 85 13.12 5.87 9.30
C ALA A 85 13.23 5.68 10.84
N LYS A 86 14.40 5.33 11.35
CA LYS A 86 14.71 5.17 12.79
C LYS A 86 15.44 6.41 13.38
N ASN A 87 15.73 7.41 12.58
CA ASN A 87 16.41 8.62 13.02
C ASN A 87 15.43 9.54 13.76
N ASP A 88 15.79 9.98 14.99
CA ASP A 88 14.91 10.79 15.84
C ASP A 88 14.49 12.11 15.19
N GLU A 89 15.37 12.74 14.40
CA GLU A 89 15.05 13.99 13.72
C GLU A 89 14.03 13.78 12.60
N PHE A 90 14.17 12.69 11.84
CA PHE A 90 13.21 12.30 10.82
C PHE A 90 11.86 11.93 11.46
N ILE A 91 11.86 11.14 12.53
CA ILE A 91 10.65 10.79 13.28
C ILE A 91 9.94 12.05 13.76
N GLY A 92 10.65 12.95 14.43
CA GLY A 92 10.08 14.21 14.91
C GLY A 92 9.56 15.11 13.80
N PHE A 93 10.21 15.12 12.63
CA PHE A 93 9.73 15.84 11.45
C PHE A 93 8.38 15.26 10.98
N VAL A 94 8.29 13.94 10.82
CA VAL A 94 7.04 13.27 10.35
C VAL A 94 5.90 13.45 11.35
N GLU A 95 6.17 13.39 12.66
CA GLU A 95 5.16 13.62 13.70
C GLU A 95 4.61 15.05 13.68
N ARG A 96 5.47 16.06 13.46
CA ARG A 96 5.00 17.44 13.30
C ARG A 96 4.20 17.63 12.02
N LEU A 97 4.59 16.98 10.91
CA LEU A 97 3.81 16.99 9.67
C LEU A 97 2.44 16.35 9.84
N ALA A 98 2.31 15.25 10.61
CA ALA A 98 1.02 14.64 10.89
C ALA A 98 0.08 15.61 11.64
N LYS A 99 0.62 16.40 12.58
CA LYS A 99 -0.14 17.46 13.28
C LYS A 99 -0.53 18.58 12.32
N LEU A 100 0.39 19.05 11.49
CA LEU A 100 0.11 20.10 10.50
C LEU A 100 -0.93 19.65 9.47
N ALA A 101 -0.96 18.34 9.12
CA ALA A 101 -1.93 17.78 8.20
C ALA A 101 -3.38 17.90 8.69
N LEU A 102 -3.62 18.07 10.00
CA LEU A 102 -4.96 18.40 10.53
C LEU A 102 -5.48 19.74 10.00
N GLU A 103 -4.58 20.70 9.78
CA GLU A 103 -4.89 22.05 9.32
C GLU A 103 -5.00 22.17 7.79
N ALA A 104 -4.51 21.16 7.04
CA ALA A 104 -4.54 21.19 5.58
C ALA A 104 -5.98 21.23 5.07
N GLU A 105 -6.29 22.09 4.11
CA GLU A 105 -7.63 22.24 3.53
C GLU A 105 -7.95 21.14 2.50
N SER A 106 -6.90 20.55 1.89
CA SER A 106 -7.01 19.51 0.89
C SER A 106 -5.83 18.52 0.97
N ASN A 107 -5.90 17.45 0.19
CA ASN A 107 -4.79 16.50 0.06
C ASN A 107 -3.78 16.88 -1.04
N ASP A 108 -3.85 18.13 -1.53
CA ASP A 108 -2.91 18.65 -2.52
C ASP A 108 -1.52 18.80 -1.90
N MET A 109 -0.55 18.09 -2.47
CA MET A 109 0.80 18.02 -1.91
C MET A 109 1.62 19.29 -2.16
N ASP A 110 1.32 20.05 -3.20
CA ASP A 110 2.03 21.32 -3.46
C ASP A 110 1.54 22.38 -2.49
N ALA A 111 0.22 22.44 -2.24
CA ALA A 111 -0.36 23.29 -1.21
C ALA A 111 0.18 22.90 0.18
N PHE A 112 0.24 21.62 0.53
CA PHE A 112 0.78 21.16 1.81
C PHE A 112 2.26 21.52 2.00
N LYS A 113 3.08 21.36 0.96
CA LYS A 113 4.51 21.73 1.00
C LYS A 113 4.74 23.23 1.13
N ALA A 114 3.77 24.04 0.72
CA ALA A 114 3.81 25.51 0.87
C ALA A 114 3.35 25.99 2.25
N MET A 115 2.72 25.14 3.08
CA MET A 115 2.28 25.52 4.42
C MET A 115 3.45 25.94 5.31
N ALA A 116 3.19 26.89 6.21
CA ALA A 116 4.16 27.37 7.20
C ALA A 116 4.55 26.24 8.16
N PHE A 117 5.85 26.08 8.38
CA PHE A 117 6.43 25.03 9.22
C PHE A 117 7.75 25.50 9.85
N ASP A 118 7.81 25.59 11.18
CA ASP A 118 9.03 25.94 11.94
C ASP A 118 9.76 27.19 11.41
N GLY A 119 9.03 28.27 11.09
CA GLY A 119 9.58 29.51 10.56
C GLY A 119 9.97 29.52 9.09
N SER A 120 9.68 28.43 8.38
CA SER A 120 9.85 28.26 6.92
C SER A 120 8.61 27.59 6.31
N THR A 121 8.76 26.88 5.20
CA THR A 121 7.70 26.00 4.65
C THR A 121 8.07 24.53 4.84
N VAL A 122 7.06 23.63 4.73
CA VAL A 122 7.29 22.17 4.75
C VAL A 122 8.32 21.76 3.69
N GLY A 123 8.22 22.33 2.47
CA GLY A 123 9.16 22.04 1.38
C GLY A 123 10.60 22.47 1.68
N GLU A 124 10.77 23.64 2.32
CA GLU A 124 12.08 24.14 2.72
C GLU A 124 12.67 23.32 3.87
N ALA A 125 11.86 22.98 4.87
CA ALA A 125 12.27 22.12 5.98
C ALA A 125 12.66 20.72 5.50
N LEU A 126 11.92 20.14 4.56
CA LEU A 126 12.28 18.87 3.92
C LEU A 126 13.63 18.98 3.18
N THR A 127 13.83 20.05 2.41
CA THR A 127 15.09 20.30 1.70
C THR A 127 16.28 20.39 2.65
N ALA A 128 16.11 21.10 3.77
CA ALA A 128 17.13 21.21 4.81
C ALA A 128 17.45 19.84 5.43
N LEU A 129 16.41 19.03 5.68
CA LEU A 129 16.57 17.69 6.23
C LEU A 129 17.30 16.75 5.26
N ILE A 130 16.97 16.79 3.95
CA ILE A 130 17.68 16.06 2.88
C ILE A 130 19.16 16.46 2.83
N ALA A 131 19.45 17.78 2.92
CA ALA A 131 20.82 18.27 2.89
C ALA A 131 21.62 17.81 4.11
N LYS A 132 20.98 17.70 5.28
CA LYS A 132 21.59 17.31 6.56
C LYS A 132 21.81 15.80 6.66
N ILE A 133 20.79 15.00 6.43
CA ILE A 133 20.83 13.53 6.54
C ILE A 133 21.58 12.91 5.36
N GLY A 134 21.42 13.48 4.17
CA GLY A 134 22.17 13.04 2.99
C GLY A 134 21.46 11.97 2.16
N GLU A 135 20.20 11.68 2.41
CA GLU A 135 19.35 10.79 1.61
C GLU A 135 18.23 11.55 0.91
N ASN A 136 17.67 10.98 -0.17
CA ASN A 136 16.44 11.46 -0.77
C ASN A 136 15.28 11.21 0.21
N MET A 137 14.42 12.21 0.36
CA MET A 137 13.19 12.10 1.15
C MET A 137 12.06 12.80 0.43
N SER A 138 10.83 12.34 0.66
CA SER A 138 9.64 12.88 0.02
C SER A 138 8.46 12.86 0.99
N VAL A 139 7.81 14.01 1.18
CA VAL A 139 6.45 14.03 1.75
C VAL A 139 5.51 13.60 0.63
N ARG A 140 5.06 12.36 0.69
CA ARG A 140 4.43 11.67 -0.43
C ARG A 140 2.95 11.94 -0.52
N ARG A 141 2.24 11.76 0.58
CA ARG A 141 0.78 11.91 0.65
C ARG A 141 0.31 12.19 2.05
N ILE A 142 -0.81 12.87 2.13
CA ILE A 142 -1.59 13.11 3.35
C ILE A 142 -3.05 12.72 3.08
N ASP A 143 -3.77 12.39 4.12
CA ASP A 143 -5.23 12.30 4.09
C ASP A 143 -5.82 12.57 5.47
N LYS A 144 -7.11 12.91 5.51
CA LYS A 144 -7.88 13.17 6.73
C LYS A 144 -9.19 12.41 6.74
N ALA A 145 -9.64 12.06 7.91
CA ALA A 145 -10.99 11.56 8.13
C ALA A 145 -11.59 12.23 9.36
N SER A 146 -12.88 12.53 9.28
CA SER A 146 -13.68 13.13 10.36
C SER A 146 -14.92 12.29 10.61
N GLY A 147 -15.35 12.23 11.86
CA GLY A 147 -16.55 11.51 12.30
C GLY A 147 -16.96 11.93 13.71
N GLU A 148 -18.08 11.44 14.18
CA GLU A 148 -18.51 11.67 15.56
C GLU A 148 -17.61 10.96 16.55
N VAL A 149 -17.07 9.81 16.15
CA VAL A 149 -16.07 9.00 16.88
C VAL A 149 -15.05 8.46 15.88
N LEU A 150 -13.79 8.37 16.29
CA LEU A 150 -12.74 7.81 15.44
C LEU A 150 -11.67 7.06 16.26
N ALA A 151 -10.90 6.23 15.56
CA ALA A 151 -9.69 5.61 16.07
C ALA A 151 -8.58 5.66 15.02
N THR A 152 -7.34 5.73 15.50
CA THR A 152 -6.13 5.61 14.69
C THR A 152 -5.31 4.42 15.15
N TYR A 153 -4.57 3.82 14.22
CA TYR A 153 -3.67 2.71 14.52
C TYR A 153 -2.39 2.81 13.68
N ILE A 154 -1.26 2.68 14.35
CA ILE A 154 0.06 2.58 13.71
C ILE A 154 0.60 1.17 13.92
N HIS A 155 0.92 0.49 12.83
CA HIS A 155 1.50 -0.85 12.81
C HIS A 155 2.97 -0.83 12.43
N GLY A 156 3.73 -1.79 12.98
CA GLY A 156 5.13 -2.01 12.59
C GLY A 156 6.04 -0.79 12.78
N GLY A 157 5.84 -0.02 13.87
CA GLY A 157 6.65 1.16 14.17
C GLY A 157 6.42 2.35 13.23
N GLY A 158 5.46 2.28 12.34
CA GLY A 158 5.16 3.32 11.36
C GLY A 158 5.18 2.85 9.91
N ASN A 159 5.19 1.54 9.68
CA ASN A 159 5.08 0.99 8.32
C ASN A 159 3.67 1.15 7.75
N ILE A 160 2.64 1.01 8.62
CA ILE A 160 1.25 1.19 8.21
C ILE A 160 0.57 2.13 9.20
N GLY A 161 -0.19 3.08 8.68
CA GLY A 161 -1.07 3.95 9.46
C GLY A 161 -2.50 3.84 8.98
N VAL A 162 -3.44 3.75 9.92
CA VAL A 162 -4.86 3.62 9.64
C VAL A 162 -5.66 4.64 10.45
N ILE A 163 -6.66 5.24 9.81
CA ILE A 163 -7.71 6.03 10.45
C ILE A 163 -9.04 5.35 10.14
N VAL A 164 -9.87 5.17 11.16
CA VAL A 164 -11.26 4.72 11.01
C VAL A 164 -12.16 5.76 11.67
N ALA A 165 -12.96 6.45 10.88
CA ALA A 165 -13.94 7.43 11.32
C ALA A 165 -15.35 6.87 11.18
N ALA A 166 -16.22 7.15 12.15
CA ALA A 166 -17.58 6.63 12.21
C ALA A 166 -18.55 7.66 12.77
N ASN A 167 -19.84 7.48 12.45
CA ASN A 167 -20.94 8.06 13.20
C ASN A 167 -21.30 7.12 14.35
N GLY A 168 -21.73 7.68 15.48
CA GLY A 168 -22.12 6.95 16.68
C GLY A 168 -21.65 7.65 17.93
N ALA A 169 -22.02 7.14 19.10
CA ALA A 169 -21.64 7.74 20.37
C ALA A 169 -20.13 7.71 20.60
N ASP A 170 -19.58 8.84 21.03
CA ASP A 170 -18.17 8.92 21.40
C ASP A 170 -17.99 8.38 22.84
N ASN A 171 -17.73 7.07 22.91
CA ASN A 171 -17.49 6.34 24.15
C ASN A 171 -16.35 5.33 23.99
N ASP A 172 -15.84 4.80 25.10
CA ASP A 172 -14.70 3.88 25.10
C ASP A 172 -14.96 2.59 24.32
N ALA A 173 -16.20 2.04 24.37
CA ALA A 173 -16.56 0.82 23.67
C ALA A 173 -16.49 1.01 22.14
N ASN A 174 -17.02 2.13 21.62
CA ASN A 174 -16.98 2.46 20.21
C ASN A 174 -15.54 2.76 19.75
N ARG A 175 -14.77 3.51 20.53
CA ARG A 175 -13.36 3.78 20.25
C ARG A 175 -12.53 2.49 20.18
N GLU A 176 -12.76 1.56 21.13
CA GLU A 176 -12.08 0.25 21.11
C GLU A 176 -12.50 -0.58 19.90
N ALA A 177 -13.79 -0.61 19.57
CA ALA A 177 -14.28 -1.31 18.39
C ALA A 177 -13.64 -0.77 17.10
N LEU A 178 -13.58 0.55 16.92
CA LEU A 178 -12.93 1.17 15.77
C LEU A 178 -11.42 0.90 15.74
N LYS A 179 -10.76 0.86 16.89
CA LYS A 179 -9.34 0.49 16.97
C LYS A 179 -9.11 -0.97 16.53
N ASN A 180 -10.00 -1.88 16.92
CA ASN A 180 -9.94 -3.27 16.48
C ASN A 180 -10.15 -3.40 14.96
N VAL A 181 -11.09 -2.61 14.41
CA VAL A 181 -11.30 -2.52 12.96
C VAL A 181 -10.07 -1.92 12.26
N ALA A 182 -9.43 -0.88 12.84
CA ALA A 182 -8.20 -0.30 12.29
C ALA A 182 -7.05 -1.33 12.24
N MET A 183 -6.92 -2.20 13.23
CA MET A 183 -5.97 -3.31 13.20
C MET A 183 -6.28 -4.31 12.08
N GLN A 184 -7.57 -4.63 11.85
CA GLN A 184 -7.97 -5.49 10.74
C GLN A 184 -7.67 -4.84 9.39
N VAL A 185 -7.98 -3.55 9.22
CA VAL A 185 -7.66 -2.78 8.01
C VAL A 185 -6.15 -2.81 7.72
N ALA A 186 -5.33 -2.64 8.75
CA ALA A 186 -3.88 -2.73 8.58
C ALA A 186 -3.43 -4.11 8.06
N ALA A 187 -4.03 -5.19 8.56
CA ALA A 187 -3.66 -6.56 8.24
C ALA A 187 -4.26 -7.06 6.91
N MET A 188 -5.52 -6.74 6.63
CA MET A 188 -6.29 -7.33 5.52
C MET A 188 -6.34 -6.45 4.27
N ASN A 189 -5.92 -5.18 4.36
CA ASN A 189 -5.88 -4.22 3.26
C ASN A 189 -7.16 -4.20 2.39
N PRO A 190 -8.35 -3.94 2.96
CA PRO A 190 -9.58 -3.86 2.17
C PRO A 190 -9.51 -2.70 1.19
N GLN A 191 -10.09 -2.87 0.00
CA GLN A 191 -10.10 -1.85 -1.04
C GLN A 191 -11.28 -0.89 -0.88
N TYR A 192 -12.37 -1.36 -0.28
CA TYR A 192 -13.62 -0.61 -0.07
C TYR A 192 -14.10 -0.80 1.36
N VAL A 193 -14.80 0.17 1.90
CA VAL A 193 -15.48 0.02 3.20
C VAL A 193 -16.69 -0.88 3.03
N SER A 194 -17.53 -0.61 2.03
CA SER A 194 -18.73 -1.40 1.71
C SER A 194 -18.85 -1.67 0.22
N ARG A 195 -19.79 -2.56 -0.15
CA ARG A 195 -20.11 -2.84 -1.55
C ARG A 195 -20.71 -1.64 -2.28
N ASP A 196 -21.32 -0.71 -1.54
CA ASP A 196 -21.98 0.46 -2.09
C ASP A 196 -20.99 1.46 -2.69
N GLU A 197 -19.70 1.34 -2.33
CA GLU A 197 -18.62 2.14 -2.90
C GLU A 197 -18.14 1.63 -4.26
N ILE A 198 -18.52 0.40 -4.64
CA ILE A 198 -18.08 -0.22 -5.89
C ILE A 198 -19.02 0.22 -7.01
N SER A 199 -18.49 0.88 -8.02
CA SER A 199 -19.26 1.30 -9.18
C SER A 199 -19.80 0.12 -10.00
N GLU A 200 -20.87 0.34 -10.75
CA GLU A 200 -21.41 -0.68 -11.67
C GLU A 200 -20.38 -1.11 -12.73
N GLU A 201 -19.53 -0.17 -13.17
CA GLU A 201 -18.47 -0.44 -14.14
C GLU A 201 -17.39 -1.36 -13.56
N GLU A 202 -17.00 -1.14 -12.29
CA GLU A 202 -16.04 -2.00 -11.58
C GLU A 202 -16.61 -3.40 -11.35
N LEU A 203 -17.87 -3.51 -10.94
CA LEU A 203 -18.57 -4.80 -10.80
C LEU A 203 -18.66 -5.55 -12.14
N ALA A 204 -18.96 -4.85 -13.22
CA ALA A 204 -18.99 -5.43 -14.57
C ALA A 204 -17.62 -5.91 -15.01
N SER A 205 -16.57 -5.12 -14.74
CA SER A 205 -15.17 -5.49 -15.00
C SER A 205 -14.76 -6.72 -14.20
N LEU A 206 -15.09 -6.76 -12.90
CA LEU A 206 -14.84 -7.89 -12.02
C LEU A 206 -15.52 -9.17 -12.53
N SER A 207 -16.79 -9.06 -12.96
CA SER A 207 -17.55 -10.16 -13.52
C SER A 207 -16.91 -10.69 -14.80
N LYS A 208 -16.48 -9.79 -15.69
CA LYS A 208 -15.80 -10.13 -16.93
C LYS A 208 -14.48 -10.87 -16.68
N ILE A 209 -13.63 -10.32 -15.81
CA ILE A 209 -12.34 -10.91 -15.44
C ILE A 209 -12.55 -12.29 -14.81
N THR A 210 -13.51 -12.42 -13.89
CA THR A 210 -13.82 -13.70 -13.21
C THR A 210 -14.29 -14.75 -14.20
N LEU A 211 -15.14 -14.38 -15.15
CA LEU A 211 -15.62 -15.24 -16.22
C LEU A 211 -14.46 -15.69 -17.13
N GLU A 212 -13.64 -14.76 -17.60
CA GLU A 212 -12.51 -15.08 -18.46
C GLU A 212 -11.45 -15.93 -17.75
N SER A 213 -11.17 -15.64 -16.49
CA SER A 213 -10.29 -16.48 -15.66
C SER A 213 -10.81 -17.91 -15.51
N ALA A 214 -12.13 -18.08 -15.34
CA ALA A 214 -12.73 -19.42 -15.24
C ALA A 214 -12.63 -20.22 -16.56
N LEU A 215 -12.75 -19.56 -17.70
CA LEU A 215 -12.60 -20.20 -19.01
C LEU A 215 -11.15 -20.55 -19.34
N ASN A 216 -10.20 -19.74 -18.88
CA ASN A 216 -8.77 -19.99 -19.04
C ASN A 216 -8.24 -21.12 -18.14
N ASP A 217 -9.01 -21.51 -17.10
CA ASP A 217 -8.74 -22.67 -16.26
C ASP A 217 -9.91 -23.67 -16.30
N PRO A 218 -10.02 -24.48 -17.37
CA PRO A 218 -11.15 -25.40 -17.55
C PRO A 218 -11.30 -26.45 -16.45
N PHE A 219 -10.21 -26.79 -15.76
CA PHE A 219 -10.26 -27.77 -14.66
C PHE A 219 -10.94 -27.21 -13.40
N SER A 220 -11.07 -25.90 -13.31
CA SER A 220 -11.86 -25.23 -12.27
C SER A 220 -13.35 -25.12 -12.59
N LEU A 221 -13.77 -25.50 -13.80
CA LEU A 221 -15.16 -25.48 -14.22
C LEU A 221 -15.99 -26.58 -13.52
N PRO A 222 -17.30 -26.38 -13.41
CA PRO A 222 -18.20 -27.42 -12.92
C PRO A 222 -18.05 -28.73 -13.73
N LYS A 223 -18.05 -29.88 -13.03
CA LYS A 223 -17.82 -31.18 -13.64
C LYS A 223 -18.64 -31.48 -14.91
N PRO A 224 -19.95 -31.11 -15.02
CA PRO A 224 -20.71 -31.36 -16.25
C PRO A 224 -20.12 -30.60 -17.45
N ILE A 225 -19.66 -29.36 -17.24
CA ILE A 225 -19.07 -28.51 -18.30
C ILE A 225 -17.71 -29.05 -18.69
N LEU A 226 -16.84 -29.33 -17.70
CA LEU A 226 -15.54 -29.92 -17.93
C LEU A 226 -15.65 -31.24 -18.71
N ASN A 227 -16.56 -32.12 -18.31
CA ASN A 227 -16.78 -33.40 -19.01
C ASN A 227 -17.19 -33.20 -20.48
N GLY A 228 -18.11 -32.24 -20.75
CA GLY A 228 -18.50 -31.91 -22.12
C GLY A 228 -17.34 -31.37 -22.97
N LEU A 229 -16.39 -30.61 -22.36
CA LEU A 229 -15.18 -30.22 -23.04
C LEU A 229 -14.22 -31.39 -23.28
N LEU A 230 -14.05 -32.26 -22.28
CA LEU A 230 -13.22 -33.48 -22.39
C LEU A 230 -13.73 -34.52 -23.39
N GLU A 231 -14.99 -34.47 -23.81
CA GLU A 231 -15.51 -35.28 -24.92
C GLU A 231 -15.07 -34.77 -26.30
N LYS A 232 -14.72 -33.48 -26.39
CA LYS A 232 -14.30 -32.80 -27.63
C LYS A 232 -12.77 -32.78 -27.83
N VAL A 233 -11.97 -33.24 -26.85
CA VAL A 233 -10.49 -33.15 -26.92
C VAL A 233 -9.87 -34.07 -27.98
N GLY A 234 -10.59 -35.11 -28.44
CA GLY A 234 -10.10 -36.01 -29.47
C GLY A 234 -9.71 -35.31 -30.80
N GLU A 235 -10.23 -34.11 -31.05
CA GLU A 235 -9.93 -33.31 -32.23
C GLU A 235 -8.71 -32.40 -32.04
N VAL A 236 -8.25 -32.17 -30.81
CA VAL A 236 -7.26 -31.14 -30.50
C VAL A 236 -6.08 -31.64 -29.66
N TRP A 237 -6.21 -32.78 -28.95
CA TRP A 237 -5.13 -33.33 -28.13
C TRP A 237 -4.30 -34.37 -28.89
N ASP A 238 -3.05 -34.49 -28.48
CA ASP A 238 -2.16 -35.53 -28.97
C ASP A 238 -2.55 -36.90 -28.40
N LYS A 239 -2.14 -37.95 -29.09
CA LYS A 239 -2.47 -39.33 -28.71
C LYS A 239 -2.03 -39.67 -27.28
N ALA A 240 -0.89 -39.16 -26.83
CA ALA A 240 -0.37 -39.43 -25.49
C ALA A 240 -1.32 -38.91 -24.40
N ASP A 241 -1.82 -37.67 -24.53
CA ASP A 241 -2.74 -37.04 -23.57
C ASP A 241 -4.13 -37.72 -23.63
N ILE A 242 -4.58 -38.16 -24.84
CA ILE A 242 -5.82 -38.92 -24.99
C ILE A 242 -5.72 -40.28 -24.29
N ASP A 243 -4.60 -40.97 -24.42
CA ASP A 243 -4.35 -42.26 -23.78
C ASP A 243 -4.32 -42.11 -22.23
N ILE A 244 -3.70 -41.06 -21.73
CA ILE A 244 -3.73 -40.69 -20.29
C ILE A 244 -5.16 -40.45 -19.82
N LEU A 245 -5.95 -39.66 -20.54
CA LEU A 245 -7.35 -39.42 -20.20
C LEU A 245 -8.15 -40.71 -20.14
N ALA A 246 -7.97 -41.60 -21.12
CA ALA A 246 -8.66 -42.90 -21.19
C ALA A 246 -8.26 -43.80 -20.01
N GLU A 247 -6.97 -43.87 -19.67
CA GLU A 247 -6.46 -44.61 -18.51
C GLU A 247 -7.08 -44.08 -17.21
N LYS A 248 -7.04 -42.74 -16.98
CA LYS A 248 -7.60 -42.14 -15.77
C LYS A 248 -9.13 -42.26 -15.67
N ARG A 249 -9.84 -42.29 -16.80
CA ARG A 249 -11.30 -42.59 -16.82
C ARG A 249 -11.62 -44.03 -16.48
N ALA A 250 -10.77 -44.98 -16.82
CA ALA A 250 -10.93 -46.40 -16.49
C ALA A 250 -10.70 -46.68 -14.99
N ASP A 251 -9.86 -45.89 -14.34
CA ASP A 251 -9.59 -46.01 -12.90
C ASP A 251 -10.71 -45.34 -12.08
N LYS A 252 -11.62 -46.13 -11.54
CA LYS A 252 -12.73 -45.65 -10.70
C LYS A 252 -12.29 -45.02 -9.38
N SER A 253 -11.07 -45.26 -8.94
CA SER A 253 -10.50 -44.70 -7.72
C SER A 253 -9.81 -43.34 -7.96
N PHE A 254 -9.57 -42.97 -9.22
CA PHE A 254 -8.86 -41.75 -9.58
C PHE A 254 -9.68 -40.48 -9.30
N ASN A 255 -9.06 -39.56 -8.56
CA ASN A 255 -9.66 -38.24 -8.35
C ASN A 255 -9.32 -37.30 -9.52
N PHE A 256 -10.32 -37.00 -10.33
CA PHE A 256 -10.20 -36.16 -11.53
C PHE A 256 -9.68 -34.74 -11.27
N ASN A 257 -9.70 -34.25 -10.02
CA ASN A 257 -9.08 -32.97 -9.66
C ASN A 257 -7.56 -32.99 -9.87
N TYR A 258 -6.93 -34.18 -9.92
CA TYR A 258 -5.50 -34.33 -10.16
C TYR A 258 -5.16 -34.60 -11.64
N LEU A 259 -6.14 -34.67 -12.51
CA LEU A 259 -5.92 -34.93 -13.95
C LEU A 259 -4.93 -33.94 -14.59
N PRO A 260 -4.96 -32.60 -14.26
CA PRO A 260 -4.01 -31.63 -14.82
C PRO A 260 -2.53 -31.97 -14.60
N ASN A 261 -2.21 -32.70 -13.52
CA ASN A 261 -0.83 -33.06 -13.18
C ASN A 261 -0.21 -34.11 -14.12
N PHE A 262 -1.04 -34.79 -14.90
CA PHE A 262 -0.63 -35.86 -15.82
C PHE A 262 -0.65 -35.44 -17.28
N LEU A 263 -1.29 -34.30 -17.59
CA LEU A 263 -1.44 -33.78 -18.95
C LEU A 263 -0.29 -32.84 -19.32
N SER A 264 0.05 -32.79 -20.58
CA SER A 264 0.98 -31.83 -21.14
C SER A 264 0.44 -30.38 -20.99
N ASP A 265 1.34 -29.38 -20.98
CA ASP A 265 0.92 -27.97 -20.95
C ASP A 265 0.22 -27.57 -22.26
N GLU A 266 0.54 -28.25 -23.37
CA GLU A 266 -0.14 -28.07 -24.63
C GLU A 266 -1.59 -28.57 -24.57
N ALA A 267 -1.85 -29.74 -23.97
CA ALA A 267 -3.18 -30.24 -23.78
C ALA A 267 -4.05 -29.31 -22.91
N LYS A 268 -3.49 -28.78 -21.84
CA LYS A 268 -4.17 -27.78 -20.97
C LYS A 268 -4.52 -26.51 -21.74
N THR A 269 -3.57 -25.99 -22.54
CA THR A 269 -3.78 -24.79 -23.36
C THR A 269 -4.86 -25.01 -24.42
N ARG A 270 -4.84 -26.16 -25.10
CA ARG A 270 -5.85 -26.52 -26.10
C ARG A 270 -7.23 -26.71 -25.49
N LEU A 271 -7.33 -27.29 -24.29
CA LEU A 271 -8.59 -27.39 -23.55
C LEU A 271 -9.15 -26.01 -23.16
N ALA A 272 -8.28 -25.08 -22.72
CA ALA A 272 -8.68 -23.70 -22.50
C ALA A 272 -9.17 -23.03 -23.78
N GLY A 273 -8.53 -23.29 -24.91
CA GLY A 273 -8.99 -22.85 -26.24
C GLY A 273 -10.40 -23.34 -26.57
N LEU A 274 -10.73 -24.60 -26.27
CA LEU A 274 -12.09 -25.16 -26.46
C LEU A 274 -13.09 -24.45 -25.52
N ALA A 275 -12.73 -24.18 -24.27
CA ALA A 275 -13.61 -23.47 -23.34
C ALA A 275 -13.88 -22.03 -23.80
N ILE A 276 -12.86 -21.33 -24.31
CA ILE A 276 -12.98 -19.97 -24.85
C ILE A 276 -13.86 -19.99 -26.12
N ALA A 277 -13.67 -20.96 -27.02
CA ALA A 277 -14.48 -21.08 -28.22
C ALA A 277 -15.96 -21.34 -27.88
N ALA A 278 -16.23 -22.07 -26.80
CA ALA A 278 -17.58 -22.35 -26.30
C ALA A 278 -18.10 -21.28 -25.32
N LYS A 279 -17.44 -20.13 -25.19
CA LYS A 279 -17.74 -19.09 -24.20
C LYS A 279 -19.21 -18.70 -24.13
N MET A 280 -19.88 -18.53 -25.28
CA MET A 280 -21.29 -18.13 -25.31
C MET A 280 -22.17 -19.21 -24.70
N GLU A 281 -21.98 -20.48 -25.10
CA GLU A 281 -22.74 -21.62 -24.59
C GLU A 281 -22.51 -21.83 -23.09
N ILE A 282 -21.23 -21.78 -22.65
CA ILE A 282 -20.86 -21.96 -21.25
C ILE A 282 -21.42 -20.81 -20.39
N SER A 283 -21.38 -19.57 -20.87
CA SER A 283 -21.87 -18.41 -20.13
C SER A 283 -23.38 -18.42 -19.90
N GLU A 284 -24.15 -19.09 -20.76
CA GLU A 284 -25.59 -19.28 -20.58
C GLU A 284 -25.94 -20.41 -19.60
N ASN A 285 -25.00 -21.27 -19.27
CA ASN A 285 -25.19 -22.39 -18.38
C ASN A 285 -25.44 -21.93 -16.93
N LYS A 286 -26.55 -22.35 -16.32
CA LYS A 286 -26.91 -21.95 -14.95
C LYS A 286 -25.87 -22.34 -13.89
N ILE A 287 -25.21 -23.50 -14.06
CA ILE A 287 -24.21 -23.98 -13.10
C ILE A 287 -22.95 -23.11 -13.20
N PHE A 288 -22.59 -22.69 -14.40
CA PHE A 288 -21.47 -21.78 -14.63
C PHE A 288 -21.75 -20.36 -14.07
N LYS A 289 -22.96 -19.82 -14.33
CA LYS A 289 -23.38 -18.54 -13.71
C LYS A 289 -23.25 -18.60 -12.18
N GLY A 290 -23.71 -19.70 -11.57
CA GLY A 290 -23.56 -19.92 -10.12
C GLY A 290 -22.10 -20.01 -9.65
N LEU A 291 -21.20 -20.59 -10.45
CA LEU A 291 -19.76 -20.59 -10.15
C LEU A 291 -19.18 -19.17 -10.16
N VAL A 292 -19.46 -18.40 -11.22
CA VAL A 292 -18.98 -17.00 -11.37
C VAL A 292 -19.52 -16.13 -10.24
N ASP A 293 -20.82 -16.19 -9.97
CA ASP A 293 -21.44 -15.46 -8.85
C ASP A 293 -20.84 -15.84 -7.51
N GLY A 294 -20.54 -17.12 -7.29
CA GLY A 294 -19.89 -17.58 -6.08
C GLY A 294 -18.47 -17.03 -5.91
N ARG A 295 -17.69 -16.98 -7.00
CA ARG A 295 -16.34 -16.40 -7.02
C ARG A 295 -16.38 -14.89 -6.77
N ILE A 296 -17.30 -14.17 -7.44
CA ILE A 296 -17.49 -12.73 -7.22
C ILE A 296 -17.87 -12.45 -5.77
N LYS A 297 -18.84 -13.21 -5.22
CA LYS A 297 -19.22 -13.06 -3.81
C LYS A 297 -18.07 -13.31 -2.85
N LYS A 298 -17.21 -14.28 -3.15
CA LYS A 298 -16.00 -14.54 -2.35
C LYS A 298 -15.03 -13.38 -2.43
N GLN A 299 -14.76 -12.87 -3.64
CA GLN A 299 -13.86 -11.75 -3.85
C GLN A 299 -14.36 -10.47 -3.18
N LEU A 300 -15.68 -10.17 -3.27
CA LEU A 300 -16.28 -9.04 -2.57
C LEU A 300 -16.11 -9.13 -1.05
N LYS A 301 -16.19 -10.36 -0.48
CA LYS A 301 -15.90 -10.57 0.94
C LYS A 301 -14.45 -10.31 1.32
N GLU A 302 -13.52 -10.43 0.38
CA GLU A 302 -12.10 -10.19 0.64
C GLU A 302 -11.77 -8.69 0.52
N ILE A 303 -12.37 -7.98 -0.46
CA ILE A 303 -12.05 -6.58 -0.74
C ILE A 303 -12.91 -5.55 0.01
N CYS A 304 -14.12 -5.93 0.50
CA CYS A 304 -15.02 -5.03 1.25
C CYS A 304 -14.85 -5.26 2.76
N LEU A 305 -14.42 -4.24 3.48
CA LEU A 305 -14.15 -4.32 4.93
C LEU A 305 -15.34 -4.86 5.72
N LEU A 306 -16.54 -4.32 5.48
CA LEU A 306 -17.74 -4.69 6.26
C LEU A 306 -18.17 -6.15 6.03
N ASP A 307 -17.81 -6.74 4.89
CA ASP A 307 -18.10 -8.15 4.55
C ASP A 307 -17.00 -9.12 5.01
N GLN A 308 -15.81 -8.63 5.34
CA GLN A 308 -14.72 -9.48 5.82
C GLN A 308 -15.12 -10.16 7.14
N PRO A 309 -14.73 -11.44 7.34
CA PRO A 309 -14.78 -12.05 8.65
C PRO A 309 -13.92 -11.24 9.63
N TYR A 310 -14.49 -10.90 10.77
CA TYR A 310 -13.76 -10.19 11.82
C TYR A 310 -12.67 -11.10 12.39
N VAL A 311 -11.41 -10.66 12.33
CA VAL A 311 -10.23 -11.50 12.64
C VAL A 311 -10.20 -12.00 14.10
N ARG A 312 -10.94 -11.35 15.01
CA ARG A 312 -11.07 -11.76 16.42
C ARG A 312 -12.40 -12.40 16.72
N ALA A 313 -13.21 -12.75 15.71
CA ALA A 313 -14.47 -13.43 15.93
C ALA A 313 -14.23 -14.83 16.53
N GLU A 314 -14.89 -15.15 17.63
CA GLU A 314 -14.75 -16.45 18.32
C GLU A 314 -15.21 -17.62 17.43
N ASP A 315 -16.24 -17.40 16.62
CA ASP A 315 -16.79 -18.40 15.70
C ASP A 315 -16.14 -18.38 14.30
N GLY A 316 -15.24 -17.42 14.05
CA GLY A 316 -14.58 -17.22 12.75
C GLY A 316 -15.53 -16.85 11.61
N LYS A 317 -16.79 -16.49 11.88
CA LYS A 317 -17.83 -16.23 10.89
C LYS A 317 -18.42 -14.83 10.98
N GLN A 318 -18.47 -14.23 12.19
CA GLN A 318 -18.97 -12.89 12.40
C GLN A 318 -18.25 -11.91 11.47
N THR A 319 -18.99 -11.13 10.71
CA THR A 319 -18.41 -10.10 9.83
C THR A 319 -18.07 -8.83 10.63
N VAL A 320 -17.24 -7.96 10.03
CA VAL A 320 -16.94 -6.65 10.63
C VAL A 320 -18.23 -5.84 10.85
N ALA A 321 -19.18 -5.87 9.90
CA ALA A 321 -20.47 -5.22 10.04
C ALA A 321 -21.27 -5.76 11.25
N GLU A 322 -21.29 -7.07 11.44
CA GLU A 322 -21.98 -7.71 12.56
C GLU A 322 -21.27 -7.40 13.88
N TYR A 323 -19.93 -7.36 13.90
CA TYR A 323 -19.15 -6.96 15.05
C TYR A 323 -19.48 -5.53 15.49
N LEU A 324 -19.43 -4.56 14.58
CA LEU A 324 -19.75 -3.17 14.89
C LEU A 324 -21.16 -3.03 15.46
N LYS A 325 -22.16 -3.65 14.82
CA LYS A 325 -23.54 -3.67 15.29
C LYS A 325 -23.74 -4.34 16.64
N SER A 326 -22.89 -5.30 17.00
CA SER A 326 -22.93 -5.96 18.31
C SER A 326 -22.42 -5.08 19.43
N VAL A 327 -21.54 -4.11 19.11
CA VAL A 327 -21.04 -3.11 20.07
C VAL A 327 -22.05 -1.96 20.22
N ASP A 328 -22.44 -1.37 19.09
CA ASP A 328 -23.41 -0.28 19.05
C ASP A 328 -24.19 -0.34 17.73
N LYS A 329 -25.53 -0.34 17.80
CA LYS A 329 -26.40 -0.44 16.63
C LYS A 329 -26.31 0.76 15.70
N ASP A 330 -25.97 1.93 16.27
CA ASP A 330 -25.88 3.20 15.57
C ASP A 330 -24.46 3.48 15.04
N LEU A 331 -23.48 2.61 15.37
CA LEU A 331 -22.12 2.74 14.93
C LEU A 331 -21.99 2.39 13.43
N SER A 332 -21.66 3.37 12.60
CA SER A 332 -21.51 3.20 11.17
C SER A 332 -20.23 3.88 10.67
N LEU A 333 -19.46 3.18 9.83
CA LEU A 333 -18.22 3.73 9.27
C LEU A 333 -18.52 4.84 8.27
N VAL A 334 -17.78 5.93 8.36
CA VAL A 334 -17.87 7.10 7.46
C VAL A 334 -16.71 7.10 6.48
N LYS A 335 -15.49 6.94 6.99
CA LYS A 335 -14.28 6.93 6.18
C LYS A 335 -13.21 6.05 6.82
N VAL A 336 -12.52 5.29 5.99
CA VAL A 336 -11.34 4.52 6.37
C VAL A 336 -10.19 4.99 5.49
N VAL A 337 -9.05 5.27 6.11
CA VAL A 337 -7.81 5.63 5.40
C VAL A 337 -6.73 4.68 5.84
N ARG A 338 -6.02 4.08 4.90
CA ARG A 338 -4.85 3.23 5.14
C ARG A 338 -3.70 3.68 4.28
N PHE A 339 -2.57 3.98 4.89
CA PHE A 339 -1.30 4.20 4.20
C PHE A 339 -0.30 3.14 4.62
N GLU A 340 0.38 2.58 3.64
CA GLU A 340 1.54 1.71 3.83
C GLU A 340 2.76 2.37 3.19
N VAL A 341 3.88 2.37 3.91
CA VAL A 341 5.13 2.97 3.45
C VAL A 341 5.58 2.35 2.13
N GLY A 342 5.79 3.21 1.13
CA GLY A 342 6.32 2.78 -0.17
C GLY A 342 5.33 1.98 -1.03
N GLU A 343 4.05 1.93 -0.67
CA GLU A 343 3.03 1.24 -1.45
C GLU A 343 2.99 1.78 -2.89
N GLY A 344 3.12 0.86 -3.89
CA GLY A 344 3.17 1.20 -5.32
C GLY A 344 4.48 1.82 -5.81
N ILE A 345 5.51 1.93 -4.97
CA ILE A 345 6.87 2.29 -5.40
C ILE A 345 7.63 1.01 -5.76
N GLU A 346 8.15 0.94 -6.99
CA GLU A 346 9.02 -0.17 -7.38
C GLU A 346 10.27 -0.19 -6.49
N LYS A 347 10.40 -1.22 -5.67
CA LYS A 347 11.63 -1.47 -4.91
C LYS A 347 12.67 -2.01 -5.87
N LYS A 348 13.86 -1.39 -5.91
CA LYS A 348 15.00 -2.04 -6.54
C LYS A 348 15.27 -3.34 -5.76
N GLU A 349 15.12 -4.49 -6.42
CA GLU A 349 15.68 -5.73 -5.86
C GLU A 349 17.20 -5.54 -5.85
N GLU A 350 17.75 -5.27 -4.69
CA GLU A 350 19.20 -5.28 -4.48
C GLU A 350 19.63 -6.75 -4.50
N ASP A 351 20.11 -7.21 -5.64
CA ASP A 351 20.85 -8.46 -5.70
C ASP A 351 22.23 -8.23 -5.07
N PHE A 352 22.24 -8.35 -3.73
CA PHE A 352 23.44 -8.17 -2.93
C PHE A 352 24.59 -9.07 -3.40
N ALA A 353 24.29 -10.24 -3.96
CA ALA A 353 25.28 -11.15 -4.52
C ALA A 353 25.90 -10.56 -5.81
N ALA A 354 25.11 -9.95 -6.67
CA ALA A 354 25.58 -9.29 -7.89
C ALA A 354 26.38 -8.00 -7.55
N GLU A 355 25.97 -7.21 -6.55
CA GLU A 355 26.72 -6.04 -6.11
C GLU A 355 28.09 -6.41 -5.51
N VAL A 356 28.14 -7.42 -4.65
CA VAL A 356 29.41 -7.91 -4.09
C VAL A 356 30.32 -8.46 -5.17
N ALA A 357 29.78 -9.20 -6.16
CA ALA A 357 30.54 -9.69 -7.31
C ALA A 357 31.10 -8.53 -8.16
N ALA A 358 30.30 -7.49 -8.43
CA ALA A 358 30.73 -6.30 -9.17
C ALA A 358 31.81 -5.50 -8.42
N GLN A 359 31.70 -5.37 -7.08
CA GLN A 359 32.72 -4.72 -6.26
C GLN A 359 34.02 -5.53 -6.21
N MET A 360 33.95 -6.84 -6.15
CA MET A 360 35.14 -7.72 -6.21
C MET A 360 35.83 -7.66 -7.57
N GLU A 361 35.09 -7.59 -8.68
CA GLU A 361 35.66 -7.38 -10.00
C GLU A 361 36.30 -6.01 -10.16
N ALA A 362 35.69 -4.95 -9.60
CA ALA A 362 36.24 -3.59 -9.62
C ALA A 362 37.51 -3.44 -8.79
N ALA A 363 37.63 -4.18 -7.68
CA ALA A 363 38.79 -4.19 -6.81
C ALA A 363 39.99 -5.00 -7.39
N ASN A 364 39.74 -5.88 -8.37
CA ASN A 364 40.76 -6.70 -9.04
C ASN A 364 41.28 -6.09 -10.38
N LYS A 365 40.80 -4.90 -10.74
CA LYS A 365 41.28 -4.06 -11.85
C LYS A 365 42.10 -2.90 -11.34
#